data_3141ba96cb8a81c4eb7c9b5897efd95d
#
_entry.id   3141ba96cb8a81c4eb7c9b5897efd95d
#
_cell.length_a   1.000
_cell.length_b   1.000
_cell.length_c   1.000
_cell.angle_alpha   90.00
_cell.angle_beta   90.00
_cell.angle_gamma   90.00
#
_symmetry.space_group_name_H-M   'P 1'
#
loop_
_entity.id
_entity.type
_entity.pdbx_description
1 polymer ?
#
loop_
_entity_poly.entity_id
_entity_poly.type
_entity_poly.pdbx_seq_one_letter_code
_entity_poly.pdbx_strand_id
1 'polypeptide(L)'
;MRFDSYHPTINLIYFTAAIGLTISFNHPAYVAISYAAAFAYSVKLSGKRAVIFNLCLVPFALIYSGWYSYYNHFGVTNLRQNFIGNEITLEALLYGLQIGFTAITVIMFFSCVFAVFSSDKIVYLFGRVSPKLSLFLSIILRMVPRIKQYGRRINTAQKGIGKSPSQGNLWRRFVNSIRLISILITWTLENFVESSDSMKCRGYSLKIGRAHV
;
A
#
# COMPACT_ATOMS: atom_id res chain seq x y z
N MET A 1 -3.43 -20.97 14.93
CA MET A 1 -2.82 -19.66 15.15
C MET A 1 -2.80 -18.92 13.81
N ARG A 2 -3.21 -17.67 13.75
CA ARG A 2 -3.14 -16.86 12.53
C ARG A 2 -1.73 -16.27 12.44
N PHE A 3 -1.14 -16.24 11.27
CA PHE A 3 0.22 -15.70 11.06
C PHE A 3 0.32 -14.20 11.38
N ASP A 4 -0.81 -13.50 11.34
CA ASP A 4 -0.92 -12.10 11.75
C ASP A 4 -0.73 -11.88 13.28
N SER A 5 -0.83 -12.92 14.10
CA SER A 5 -0.58 -12.83 15.55
C SER A 5 0.91 -12.95 15.94
N TYR A 6 1.79 -13.27 15.00
CA TYR A 6 3.22 -13.34 15.28
C TYR A 6 3.86 -11.96 15.46
N HIS A 7 5.03 -11.97 16.08
CA HIS A 7 5.82 -10.77 16.34
C HIS A 7 6.09 -9.98 15.04
N PRO A 8 5.95 -8.63 15.03
CA PRO A 8 6.09 -7.82 13.82
C PRO A 8 7.40 -8.01 13.06
N THR A 9 8.50 -8.25 13.77
CA THR A 9 9.82 -8.48 13.17
C THR A 9 9.85 -9.78 12.36
N ILE A 10 9.20 -10.85 12.84
CA ILE A 10 9.14 -12.14 12.14
C ILE A 10 8.36 -11.98 10.84
N ASN A 11 7.23 -11.30 10.90
CA ASN A 11 6.42 -11.02 9.71
C ASN A 11 7.20 -10.21 8.69
N LEU A 12 7.97 -9.20 9.13
CA LEU A 12 8.79 -8.36 8.25
C LEU A 12 9.87 -9.19 7.55
N ILE A 13 10.63 -9.97 8.31
CA ILE A 13 11.70 -10.83 7.76
C ILE A 13 11.12 -11.82 6.74
N TYR A 14 9.99 -12.47 7.08
CA TYR A 14 9.34 -13.43 6.19
C TYR A 14 8.94 -12.79 4.85
N PHE A 15 8.23 -11.66 4.87
CA PHE A 15 7.79 -11.01 3.64
C PHE A 15 8.95 -10.43 2.84
N THR A 16 9.96 -9.87 3.51
CA THR A 16 11.16 -9.37 2.83
C THR A 16 11.92 -10.50 2.16
N ALA A 17 12.08 -11.64 2.83
CA ALA A 17 12.70 -12.83 2.25
C ALA A 17 11.86 -13.40 1.08
N ALA A 18 10.54 -13.53 1.23
CA ALA A 18 9.66 -14.05 0.19
C ALA A 18 9.69 -13.17 -1.06
N ILE A 19 9.59 -11.85 -0.91
CA ILE A 19 9.67 -10.90 -2.03
C ILE A 19 11.07 -10.92 -2.65
N GLY A 20 12.12 -10.90 -1.83
CA GLY A 20 13.52 -10.94 -2.29
C GLY A 20 13.83 -12.19 -3.10
N LEU A 21 13.43 -13.35 -2.61
CA LEU A 21 13.60 -14.63 -3.33
C LEU A 21 12.81 -14.65 -4.65
N THR A 22 11.57 -14.14 -4.66
CA THR A 22 10.75 -14.07 -5.88
C THR A 22 11.41 -13.21 -6.96
N ILE A 23 12.07 -12.12 -6.58
CA ILE A 23 12.74 -11.21 -7.53
C ILE A 23 14.09 -11.80 -7.97
N SER A 24 14.83 -12.44 -7.04
CA SER A 24 16.19 -12.93 -7.32
C SER A 24 16.20 -14.20 -8.18
N PHE A 25 15.23 -15.08 -8.00
CA PHE A 25 15.16 -16.34 -8.76
C PHE A 25 14.29 -16.18 -10.01
N ASN A 26 14.96 -15.93 -11.13
CA ASN A 26 14.31 -15.69 -12.41
C ASN A 26 14.05 -17.00 -13.20
N HIS A 27 13.55 -18.04 -12.52
CA HIS A 27 13.20 -19.31 -13.14
C HIS A 27 11.68 -19.53 -13.14
N PRO A 28 11.03 -19.97 -14.23
CA PRO A 28 9.57 -20.02 -14.34
C PRO A 28 8.92 -20.91 -13.27
N ALA A 29 9.57 -22.01 -12.87
CA ALA A 29 9.06 -22.88 -11.81
C ALA A 29 8.98 -22.17 -10.45
N TYR A 30 9.99 -21.37 -10.10
CA TYR A 30 9.98 -20.59 -8.85
C TYR A 30 8.88 -19.51 -8.86
N VAL A 31 8.69 -18.85 -10.01
CA VAL A 31 7.64 -17.85 -10.15
C VAL A 31 6.25 -18.50 -10.01
N ALA A 32 6.04 -19.67 -10.58
CA ALA A 32 4.78 -20.41 -10.45
C ALA A 32 4.50 -20.81 -8.99
N ILE A 33 5.49 -21.33 -8.28
CA ILE A 33 5.37 -21.70 -6.85
C ILE A 33 5.10 -20.47 -6.00
N SER A 34 5.85 -19.37 -6.21
CA SER A 34 5.68 -18.11 -5.50
C SER A 34 4.29 -17.52 -5.74
N TYR A 35 3.80 -17.56 -6.99
CA TYR A 35 2.46 -17.10 -7.35
C TYR A 35 1.38 -17.94 -6.64
N ALA A 36 1.48 -19.26 -6.66
CA ALA A 36 0.54 -20.14 -5.98
C ALA A 36 0.54 -19.91 -4.46
N ALA A 37 1.72 -19.74 -3.85
CA ALA A 37 1.86 -19.44 -2.42
C ALA A 37 1.25 -18.08 -2.07
N ALA A 38 1.56 -17.02 -2.85
CA ALA A 38 1.01 -15.69 -2.66
C ALA A 38 -0.52 -15.67 -2.82
N PHE A 39 -1.03 -16.39 -3.83
CA PHE A 39 -2.47 -16.54 -4.08
C PHE A 39 -3.17 -17.22 -2.90
N ALA A 40 -2.70 -18.40 -2.49
CA ALA A 40 -3.27 -19.14 -1.37
C ALA A 40 -3.27 -18.32 -0.07
N TYR A 41 -2.17 -17.62 0.20
CA TYR A 41 -2.04 -16.79 1.38
C TYR A 41 -2.94 -15.55 1.34
N SER A 42 -3.03 -14.87 0.20
CA SER A 42 -3.90 -13.72 -0.02
C SER A 42 -5.39 -14.09 0.18
N VAL A 43 -5.81 -15.23 -0.37
CA VAL A 43 -7.17 -15.75 -0.20
C VAL A 43 -7.47 -16.07 1.26
N LYS A 44 -6.52 -16.66 1.98
CA LYS A 44 -6.67 -16.96 3.42
C LYS A 44 -6.83 -15.69 4.27
N LEU A 45 -6.18 -14.59 3.90
CA LEU A 45 -6.23 -13.32 4.62
C LEU A 45 -7.50 -12.51 4.35
N SER A 46 -7.87 -12.33 3.09
CA SER A 46 -8.91 -11.37 2.64
C SER A 46 -10.11 -12.05 1.97
N GLY A 47 -10.13 -13.39 1.85
CA GLY A 47 -11.26 -14.16 1.33
C GLY A 47 -11.61 -13.83 -0.12
N LYS A 48 -12.91 -13.75 -0.42
CA LYS A 48 -13.44 -13.54 -1.79
C LYS A 48 -12.92 -12.26 -2.47
N ARG A 49 -12.64 -11.20 -1.69
CA ARG A 49 -12.09 -9.95 -2.24
C ARG A 49 -10.68 -10.14 -2.80
N ALA A 50 -9.87 -10.95 -2.14
CA ALA A 50 -8.53 -11.27 -2.60
C ALA A 50 -8.57 -12.08 -3.90
N VAL A 51 -9.52 -13.03 -4.04
CA VAL A 51 -9.67 -13.80 -5.28
C VAL A 51 -9.95 -12.87 -6.45
N ILE A 52 -10.92 -11.95 -6.31
CA ILE A 52 -11.27 -11.01 -7.37
C ILE A 52 -10.07 -10.12 -7.72
N PHE A 53 -9.40 -9.57 -6.71
CA PHE A 53 -8.22 -8.72 -6.89
C PHE A 53 -7.09 -9.47 -7.62
N ASN A 54 -6.76 -10.69 -7.18
CA ASN A 54 -5.71 -11.51 -7.76
C ASN A 54 -6.05 -11.91 -9.20
N LEU A 55 -7.32 -12.24 -9.48
CA LEU A 55 -7.77 -12.58 -10.81
C LEU A 55 -7.71 -11.37 -11.77
N CYS A 56 -8.04 -10.17 -11.27
CA CYS A 56 -7.91 -8.94 -12.05
C CYS A 56 -6.45 -8.58 -12.39
N LEU A 57 -5.47 -9.10 -11.66
CA LEU A 57 -4.05 -8.87 -11.96
C LEU A 57 -3.54 -9.73 -13.14
N VAL A 58 -4.14 -10.91 -13.38
CA VAL A 58 -3.69 -11.81 -14.45
C VAL A 58 -3.75 -11.17 -15.85
N PRO A 59 -4.81 -10.45 -16.25
CA PRO A 59 -4.84 -9.72 -17.51
C PRO A 59 -3.69 -8.73 -17.68
N PHE A 60 -3.24 -8.09 -16.60
CA PHE A 60 -2.10 -7.19 -16.65
C PHE A 60 -0.80 -7.89 -17.01
N ALA A 61 -0.57 -9.11 -16.50
CA ALA A 61 0.60 -9.90 -16.88
C ALA A 61 0.55 -10.29 -18.36
N LEU A 62 -0.63 -10.65 -18.89
CA LEU A 62 -0.81 -11.00 -20.31
C LEU A 62 -0.59 -9.78 -21.23
N ILE A 63 -1.15 -8.63 -20.86
CA ILE A 63 -0.94 -7.38 -21.61
C ILE A 63 0.55 -7.00 -21.59
N TYR A 64 1.20 -7.10 -20.42
CA TYR A 64 2.62 -6.82 -20.29
C TYR A 64 3.47 -7.75 -21.15
N SER A 65 3.15 -9.06 -21.19
CA SER A 65 3.82 -10.04 -22.04
C SER A 65 3.74 -9.67 -23.53
N GLY A 66 2.54 -9.29 -24.00
CA GLY A 66 2.35 -8.82 -25.38
C GLY A 66 3.12 -7.55 -25.67
N TRP A 67 3.08 -6.59 -24.75
CA TRP A 67 3.84 -5.34 -24.85
C TRP A 67 5.34 -5.60 -24.89
N TYR A 68 5.85 -6.46 -24.01
CA TYR A 68 7.27 -6.81 -23.96
C TYR A 68 7.75 -7.47 -25.25
N SER A 69 6.99 -8.42 -25.78
CA SER A 69 7.31 -9.10 -27.04
C SER A 69 7.26 -8.17 -28.27
N TYR A 70 6.47 -7.07 -28.17
CA TYR A 70 6.40 -6.08 -29.25
C TYR A 70 7.67 -5.25 -29.38
N TYR A 71 8.37 -4.98 -28.26
CA TYR A 71 9.58 -4.16 -28.23
C TYR A 71 10.88 -4.97 -28.22
N ASN A 72 10.83 -6.21 -27.75
CA ASN A 72 12.00 -7.08 -27.60
C ASN A 72 11.92 -8.27 -28.55
N HIS A 73 12.90 -8.38 -29.43
CA HIS A 73 12.93 -9.34 -30.53
C HIS A 73 14.09 -10.32 -30.37
N PHE A 74 14.15 -11.07 -29.26
CA PHE A 74 15.14 -12.09 -29.07
C PHE A 74 14.50 -13.48 -29.15
N GLY A 75 15.22 -14.43 -29.75
CA GLY A 75 14.75 -15.79 -29.94
C GLY A 75 14.82 -16.23 -31.40
N VAL A 76 14.58 -17.52 -31.63
CA VAL A 76 14.72 -18.18 -32.93
C VAL A 76 13.36 -18.55 -33.53
N THR A 77 12.34 -18.73 -32.68
CA THR A 77 11.00 -19.16 -33.13
C THR A 77 10.09 -17.96 -33.43
N ASN A 78 9.98 -17.65 -34.72
CA ASN A 78 9.13 -16.56 -35.20
C ASN A 78 7.67 -17.01 -35.24
N LEU A 79 6.79 -16.29 -34.50
CA LEU A 79 5.34 -16.50 -34.51
C LEU A 79 4.67 -15.64 -35.59
N ARG A 80 5.04 -14.36 -35.70
CA ARG A 80 4.44 -13.41 -36.65
C ARG A 80 5.34 -12.19 -36.84
N GLN A 81 5.31 -11.63 -38.05
CA GLN A 81 5.90 -10.31 -38.28
C GLN A 81 4.91 -9.20 -37.89
N ASN A 82 5.41 -8.19 -37.25
CA ASN A 82 4.65 -7.00 -36.84
C ASN A 82 4.47 -6.04 -38.05
N PHE A 83 3.51 -5.14 -37.95
CA PHE A 83 3.30 -4.10 -38.99
C PHE A 83 4.54 -3.23 -39.24
N ILE A 84 5.49 -3.19 -38.34
CA ILE A 84 6.75 -2.41 -38.43
C ILE A 84 7.89 -3.27 -39.01
N GLY A 85 7.64 -4.55 -39.35
CA GLY A 85 8.65 -5.46 -39.89
C GLY A 85 9.47 -6.22 -38.84
N ASN A 86 9.16 -6.05 -37.56
CA ASN A 86 9.83 -6.75 -36.46
C ASN A 86 9.19 -8.12 -36.21
N GLU A 87 10.01 -9.12 -35.88
CA GLU A 87 9.57 -10.48 -35.63
C GLU A 87 9.14 -10.67 -34.18
N ILE A 88 7.91 -11.11 -33.96
CA ILE A 88 7.42 -11.49 -32.64
C ILE A 88 7.84 -12.94 -32.40
N THR A 89 8.71 -13.15 -31.40
CA THR A 89 9.24 -14.47 -31.06
C THR A 89 8.53 -15.07 -29.87
N LEU A 90 8.43 -16.40 -29.84
CA LEU A 90 7.80 -17.14 -28.73
C LEU A 90 8.60 -16.97 -27.43
N GLU A 91 9.94 -16.92 -27.54
CA GLU A 91 10.83 -16.77 -26.41
C GLU A 91 10.64 -15.40 -25.72
N ALA A 92 10.51 -14.32 -26.50
CA ALA A 92 10.26 -12.99 -25.96
C ALA A 92 8.89 -12.91 -25.26
N LEU A 93 7.89 -13.60 -25.80
CA LEU A 93 6.56 -13.66 -25.21
C LEU A 93 6.55 -14.42 -23.90
N LEU A 94 7.21 -15.58 -23.84
CA LEU A 94 7.33 -16.38 -22.60
C LEU A 94 8.13 -15.64 -21.54
N TYR A 95 9.21 -14.97 -21.93
CA TYR A 95 10.01 -14.17 -20.99
C TYR A 95 9.23 -12.96 -20.45
N GLY A 96 8.49 -12.27 -21.33
CA GLY A 96 7.59 -11.20 -20.92
C GLY A 96 6.49 -11.66 -19.97
N LEU A 97 5.96 -12.86 -20.21
CA LEU A 97 4.98 -13.49 -19.33
C LEU A 97 5.57 -13.82 -17.96
N GLN A 98 6.79 -14.33 -17.93
CA GLN A 98 7.51 -14.62 -16.69
C GLN A 98 7.73 -13.33 -15.86
N ILE A 99 8.22 -12.25 -16.47
CA ILE A 99 8.39 -10.96 -15.79
C ILE A 99 7.03 -10.42 -15.31
N GLY A 100 6.00 -10.52 -16.14
CA GLY A 100 4.64 -10.10 -15.78
C GLY A 100 4.11 -10.85 -14.56
N PHE A 101 4.27 -12.18 -14.52
CA PHE A 101 3.88 -12.99 -13.37
C PHE A 101 4.72 -12.68 -12.12
N THR A 102 6.01 -12.42 -12.27
CA THR A 102 6.86 -11.98 -11.14
C THR A 102 6.34 -10.66 -10.56
N ALA A 103 6.03 -9.68 -11.41
CA ALA A 103 5.51 -8.39 -10.97
C ALA A 103 4.17 -8.51 -10.23
N ILE A 104 3.21 -9.26 -10.77
CA ILE A 104 1.91 -9.45 -10.08
C ILE A 104 2.05 -10.26 -8.79
N THR A 105 2.98 -11.23 -8.72
CA THR A 105 3.27 -11.99 -7.49
C THR A 105 3.79 -11.05 -6.40
N VAL A 106 4.70 -10.15 -6.74
CA VAL A 106 5.22 -9.14 -5.82
C VAL A 106 4.09 -8.22 -5.34
N ILE A 107 3.21 -7.76 -6.23
CA ILE A 107 2.03 -6.95 -5.86
C ILE A 107 1.11 -7.73 -4.91
N MET A 108 0.91 -9.02 -5.13
CA MET A 108 0.11 -9.88 -4.25
C MET A 108 0.76 -10.00 -2.87
N PHE A 109 2.07 -10.19 -2.79
CA PHE A 109 2.79 -10.19 -1.50
C PHE A 109 2.68 -8.84 -0.79
N PHE A 110 2.80 -7.71 -1.50
CA PHE A 110 2.57 -6.39 -0.91
C PHE A 110 1.14 -6.23 -0.38
N SER A 111 0.14 -6.70 -1.11
CA SER A 111 -1.24 -6.72 -0.62
C SER A 111 -1.39 -7.51 0.69
N CYS A 112 -0.69 -8.65 0.81
CA CYS A 112 -0.65 -9.44 2.05
C CYS A 112 0.09 -8.67 3.17
N VAL A 113 1.19 -8.00 2.87
CA VAL A 113 1.90 -7.15 3.83
C VAL A 113 0.96 -6.10 4.42
N PHE A 114 0.25 -5.35 3.57
CA PHE A 114 -0.71 -4.34 4.04
C PHE A 114 -1.86 -4.92 4.87
N ALA A 115 -2.26 -6.16 4.61
CA ALA A 115 -3.29 -6.83 5.39
C ALA A 115 -2.79 -7.32 6.78
N VAL A 116 -1.52 -7.73 6.87
CA VAL A 116 -0.91 -8.27 8.11
C VAL A 116 -0.35 -7.17 9.00
N PHE A 117 0.20 -6.09 8.41
CA PHE A 117 0.78 -4.98 9.15
C PHE A 117 -0.30 -3.98 9.58
N SER A 118 -0.76 -4.10 10.82
CA SER A 118 -1.57 -3.07 11.46
C SER A 118 -0.72 -1.86 11.84
N SER A 119 -1.39 -0.71 12.05
CA SER A 119 -0.74 0.54 12.48
C SER A 119 0.13 0.34 13.73
N ASP A 120 -0.31 -0.48 14.68
CA ASP A 120 0.41 -0.74 15.92
C ASP A 120 1.72 -1.50 15.70
N LYS A 121 1.72 -2.46 14.76
CA LYS A 121 2.94 -3.21 14.38
C LYS A 121 3.98 -2.30 13.73
N ILE A 122 3.52 -1.36 12.91
CA ILE A 122 4.41 -0.37 12.28
C ILE A 122 5.06 0.51 13.35
N VAL A 123 4.28 1.04 14.30
CA VAL A 123 4.81 1.84 15.43
C VAL A 123 5.84 1.05 16.24
N TYR A 124 5.56 -0.22 16.51
CA TYR A 124 6.47 -1.09 17.24
C TYR A 124 7.82 -1.27 16.51
N LEU A 125 7.80 -1.51 15.19
CA LEU A 125 9.02 -1.68 14.41
C LEU A 125 9.88 -0.42 14.42
N PHE A 126 9.26 0.74 14.21
CA PHE A 126 9.97 2.02 14.23
C PHE A 126 10.42 2.42 15.65
N GLY A 127 9.71 1.98 16.69
CA GLY A 127 10.05 2.23 18.07
C GLY A 127 11.40 1.65 18.48
N ARG A 128 11.78 0.52 17.88
CA ARG A 128 13.06 -0.13 18.12
C ARG A 128 14.23 0.60 17.45
N VAL A 129 13.98 1.28 16.32
CA VAL A 129 14.99 2.00 15.57
C VAL A 129 15.22 3.40 16.15
N SER A 130 14.15 4.12 16.48
CA SER A 130 14.22 5.46 17.05
C SER A 130 12.98 5.74 17.89
N PRO A 131 13.15 6.01 19.21
CA PRO A 131 12.04 6.36 20.11
C PRO A 131 11.30 7.63 19.66
N LYS A 132 12.03 8.60 19.08
CA LYS A 132 11.43 9.85 18.57
C LYS A 132 10.50 9.61 17.39
N LEU A 133 10.90 8.74 16.45
CA LEU A 133 10.06 8.35 15.30
C LEU A 133 8.82 7.57 15.73
N SER A 134 8.96 6.67 16.71
CA SER A 134 7.83 5.91 17.25
C SER A 134 6.78 6.83 17.87
N LEU A 135 7.21 7.81 18.67
CA LEU A 135 6.31 8.78 19.28
C LEU A 135 5.60 9.60 18.20
N PHE A 136 6.33 10.11 17.21
CA PHE A 136 5.77 10.87 16.09
C PHE A 136 4.76 10.05 15.29
N LEU A 137 5.12 8.82 14.93
CA LEU A 137 4.24 7.91 14.21
C LEU A 137 2.97 7.56 15.01
N SER A 138 3.11 7.34 16.31
CA SER A 138 1.98 7.06 17.20
C SER A 138 0.98 8.22 17.25
N ILE A 139 1.49 9.45 17.30
CA ILE A 139 0.63 10.65 17.26
C ILE A 139 -0.10 10.74 15.91
N ILE A 140 0.61 10.60 14.79
CA ILE A 140 0.01 10.67 13.45
C ILE A 140 -1.05 9.59 13.27
N LEU A 141 -0.72 8.33 13.56
CA LEU A 141 -1.65 7.21 13.38
C LEU A 141 -2.90 7.33 14.25
N ARG A 142 -2.78 7.94 15.43
CA ARG A 142 -3.92 8.27 16.30
C ARG A 142 -4.77 9.41 15.73
N MET A 143 -4.15 10.36 15.02
CA MET A 143 -4.87 11.50 14.41
C MET A 143 -5.68 11.09 13.18
N VAL A 144 -5.23 10.11 12.39
CA VAL A 144 -5.94 9.66 11.18
C VAL A 144 -7.41 9.30 11.43
N PRO A 145 -7.75 8.41 12.40
CA PRO A 145 -9.16 8.11 12.68
C PRO A 145 -9.95 9.31 13.20
N ARG A 146 -9.31 10.22 13.95
CA ARG A 146 -9.96 11.46 14.43
C ARG A 146 -10.32 12.38 13.25
N ILE A 147 -9.38 12.63 12.33
CA ILE A 147 -9.62 13.45 11.13
C ILE A 147 -10.77 12.86 10.31
N LYS A 148 -10.80 11.54 10.13
CA LYS A 148 -11.87 10.85 9.41
C LYS A 148 -13.25 11.02 10.08
N GLN A 149 -13.31 10.92 11.40
CA GLN A 149 -14.55 11.13 12.15
C GLN A 149 -15.01 12.59 12.06
N TYR A 150 -14.10 13.53 12.22
CA TYR A 150 -14.39 14.96 12.15
C TYR A 150 -14.84 15.37 10.74
N GLY A 151 -14.17 14.86 9.70
CA GLY A 151 -14.60 15.06 8.31
C GLY A 151 -16.01 14.56 8.03
N ARG A 152 -16.40 13.44 8.62
CA ARG A 152 -17.78 12.95 8.53
C ARG A 152 -18.77 13.89 9.22
N ARG A 153 -18.45 14.42 10.41
CA ARG A 153 -19.28 15.38 11.14
C ARG A 153 -19.47 16.68 10.36
N ILE A 154 -18.37 17.25 9.82
CA ILE A 154 -18.44 18.45 8.99
C ILE A 154 -19.28 18.20 7.74
N ASN A 155 -19.07 17.07 7.07
CA ASN A 155 -19.85 16.73 5.87
C ASN A 155 -21.36 16.60 6.18
N THR A 156 -21.73 16.04 7.33
CA THR A 156 -23.13 15.96 7.78
C THR A 156 -23.70 17.34 8.06
N ALA A 157 -22.95 18.22 8.72
CA ALA A 157 -23.37 19.60 8.95
C ALA A 157 -23.52 20.38 7.63
N GLN A 158 -22.56 20.22 6.70
CA GLN A 158 -22.61 20.84 5.38
C GLN A 158 -23.78 20.33 4.52
N LYS A 159 -24.18 19.06 4.70
CA LYS A 159 -25.41 18.52 4.06
C LYS A 159 -26.67 19.26 4.49
N GLY A 160 -26.78 19.61 5.78
CA GLY A 160 -27.92 20.35 6.32
C GLY A 160 -28.10 21.74 5.67
N ILE A 161 -27.01 22.38 5.26
CA ILE A 161 -27.01 23.70 4.61
C ILE A 161 -26.90 23.62 3.08
N GLY A 162 -27.04 22.44 2.47
CA GLY A 162 -26.99 22.29 1.02
C GLY A 162 -25.60 22.49 0.39
N LYS A 163 -24.53 22.53 1.19
CA LYS A 163 -23.11 22.78 0.75
C LYS A 163 -22.22 21.54 0.82
N SER A 164 -22.81 20.33 0.80
CA SER A 164 -22.04 19.09 0.80
C SER A 164 -21.36 18.82 -0.55
N PRO A 165 -20.22 18.13 -0.57
CA PRO A 165 -19.59 17.62 -1.79
C PRO A 165 -20.47 16.70 -2.64
N SER A 166 -21.53 16.12 -2.06
CA SER A 166 -22.49 15.26 -2.77
C SER A 166 -23.63 16.02 -3.44
N GLN A 167 -23.77 17.33 -3.22
CA GLN A 167 -24.90 18.15 -3.67
C GLN A 167 -24.50 19.18 -4.73
N GLY A 168 -25.32 19.34 -5.75
CA GLY A 168 -25.16 20.34 -6.83
C GLY A 168 -24.42 19.83 -8.06
N ASN A 169 -24.15 20.76 -9.00
CA ASN A 169 -23.43 20.51 -10.23
C ASN A 169 -21.95 20.17 -9.96
N LEU A 170 -21.25 19.53 -10.90
CA LEU A 170 -19.85 19.06 -10.75
C LEU A 170 -18.91 20.18 -10.24
N TRP A 171 -19.04 21.39 -10.77
CA TRP A 171 -18.25 22.55 -10.32
C TRP A 171 -18.54 22.93 -8.86
N ARG A 172 -19.81 22.96 -8.47
CA ARG A 172 -20.21 23.22 -7.06
C ARG A 172 -19.74 22.13 -6.12
N ARG A 173 -19.77 20.87 -6.54
CA ARG A 173 -19.26 19.73 -5.77
C ARG A 173 -17.76 19.86 -5.52
N PHE A 174 -16.99 20.27 -6.55
CA PHE A 174 -15.56 20.50 -6.42
C PHE A 174 -15.26 21.63 -5.42
N VAL A 175 -15.91 22.78 -5.56
CA VAL A 175 -15.75 23.93 -4.64
C VAL A 175 -16.13 23.55 -3.20
N ASN A 176 -17.23 22.81 -3.00
CA ASN A 176 -17.65 22.34 -1.68
C ASN A 176 -16.65 21.34 -1.08
N SER A 177 -16.03 20.49 -1.91
CA SER A 177 -14.96 19.57 -1.46
C SER A 177 -13.73 20.35 -0.97
N ILE A 178 -13.29 21.36 -1.71
CA ILE A 178 -12.16 22.22 -1.31
C ILE A 178 -12.48 22.93 0.02
N ARG A 179 -13.68 23.44 0.17
CA ARG A 179 -14.11 24.10 1.43
C ARG A 179 -14.07 23.12 2.62
N LEU A 180 -14.56 21.89 2.43
CA LEU A 180 -14.51 20.86 3.47
C LEU A 180 -13.06 20.54 3.85
N ILE A 181 -12.17 20.40 2.86
CA ILE A 181 -10.75 20.16 3.10
C ILE A 181 -10.11 21.32 3.85
N SER A 182 -10.43 22.58 3.48
CA SER A 182 -9.92 23.77 4.17
C SER A 182 -10.30 23.78 5.66
N ILE A 183 -11.57 23.50 5.97
CA ILE A 183 -12.04 23.39 7.36
C ILE A 183 -11.28 22.28 8.12
N LEU A 184 -11.08 21.13 7.46
CA LEU A 184 -10.33 20.01 8.06
C LEU A 184 -8.87 20.36 8.34
N ILE A 185 -8.22 21.08 7.44
CA ILE A 185 -6.83 21.51 7.62
C ILE A 185 -6.73 22.45 8.80
N THR A 186 -7.59 23.49 8.87
CA THR A 186 -7.60 24.44 9.98
C THR A 186 -7.78 23.72 11.32
N TRP A 187 -8.79 22.86 11.42
CA TRP A 187 -9.03 22.07 12.63
C TRP A 187 -7.86 21.16 12.99
N THR A 188 -7.22 20.55 11.99
CA THR A 188 -6.07 19.68 12.23
C THR A 188 -4.88 20.46 12.77
N LEU A 189 -4.61 21.65 12.23
CA LEU A 189 -3.56 22.52 12.71
C LEU A 189 -3.80 22.98 14.15
N GLU A 190 -5.04 23.41 14.49
CA GLU A 190 -5.43 23.77 15.85
C GLU A 190 -5.17 22.60 16.83
N ASN A 191 -5.60 21.39 16.47
CA ASN A 191 -5.36 20.20 17.29
C ASN A 191 -3.86 19.86 17.46
N PHE A 192 -3.04 20.11 16.44
CA PHE A 192 -1.59 19.92 16.58
C PHE A 192 -0.98 20.92 17.54
N VAL A 193 -1.39 22.19 17.49
CA VAL A 193 -0.93 23.23 18.41
C VAL A 193 -1.34 22.87 19.84
N GLU A 194 -2.60 22.56 20.09
CA GLU A 194 -3.10 22.16 21.41
C GLU A 194 -2.38 20.92 21.95
N SER A 195 -2.15 19.92 21.08
CA SER A 195 -1.40 18.71 21.44
C SER A 195 0.05 19.03 21.81
N SER A 196 0.70 19.92 21.07
CA SER A 196 2.07 20.39 21.34
C SER A 196 2.15 21.09 22.68
N ASP A 197 1.22 22.01 22.96
CA ASP A 197 1.20 22.74 24.21
C ASP A 197 0.88 21.83 25.42
N SER A 198 -0.05 20.89 25.25
CA SER A 198 -0.30 19.85 26.25
C SER A 198 0.94 19.00 26.56
N MET A 199 1.72 18.66 25.51
CA MET A 199 2.99 17.92 25.69
C MET A 199 4.05 18.77 26.43
N LYS A 200 4.17 20.07 26.12
CA LYS A 200 5.06 20.99 26.82
C LYS A 200 4.69 21.09 28.31
N CYS A 201 3.40 21.24 28.63
CA CYS A 201 2.90 21.26 30.00
C CYS A 201 3.23 19.98 30.79
N ARG A 202 3.33 18.84 30.11
CA ARG A 202 3.73 17.55 30.70
C ARG A 202 5.25 17.36 30.81
N GLY A 203 6.04 18.38 30.50
CA GLY A 203 7.51 18.35 30.58
C GLY A 203 8.20 17.70 29.39
N TYR A 204 7.51 17.42 28.28
CA TYR A 204 8.17 17.02 27.05
C TYR A 204 9.04 18.18 26.55
N SER A 205 10.28 17.93 26.19
CA SER A 205 11.33 18.89 25.80
C SER A 205 12.06 19.62 26.93
N LEU A 206 11.65 19.50 28.18
CA LEU A 206 12.48 19.96 29.27
C LEU A 206 13.71 19.05 29.41
N LYS A 207 14.90 19.62 29.35
CA LYS A 207 16.14 18.93 29.74
C LYS A 207 16.19 18.82 31.27
N ILE A 208 15.29 18.04 31.84
CA ILE A 208 15.41 17.61 33.23
C ILE A 208 16.58 16.64 33.24
N GLY A 209 17.66 16.97 33.94
CA GLY A 209 18.83 16.15 34.05
C GLY A 209 18.43 14.73 34.39
N ARG A 210 18.92 13.75 33.63
CA ARG A 210 18.76 12.34 33.97
C ARG A 210 19.45 12.16 35.31
N ALA A 211 18.68 11.94 36.37
CA ALA A 211 19.22 11.40 37.59
C ALA A 211 19.87 10.07 37.19
N HIS A 212 21.20 10.01 37.30
CA HIS A 212 21.92 8.75 37.18
C HIS A 212 21.49 7.89 38.35
N VAL A 213 20.68 6.87 38.11
CA VAL A 213 20.49 5.72 38.99
C VAL A 213 21.33 4.59 38.42
#